data_c362fb7a855905452d0598b68ad4a572
#
_entry.id   c362fb7a855905452d0598b68ad4a572
#
_cell.length_a   1.000
_cell.length_b   1.000
_cell.length_c   1.000
_cell.angle_alpha   90.00
_cell.angle_beta   90.00
_cell.angle_gamma   90.00
#
_symmetry.space_group_name_H-M   'P 1'
#
loop_
_entity.id
_entity.type
_entity.pdbx_description
1 polymer ?
#
loop_
_entity_poly.entity_id
_entity_poly.type
_entity_poly.pdbx_seq_one_letter_code
_entity_poly.pdbx_strand_id
1 'polypeptide(L)'
;MFLAMVNAKGGVGKSTLAVHLAVWLHERGQRVMLVDCDLQRSSSQWIAEAAPEVRVEVLLSEDELIERAPVFQREVDVVVADGPAGLKELTRALLLVCDTAFIPCGPSVLDVRAVSEAIRVVKQAQSIRKGAPEALLILNKMHPRYRLSRELQAVSSKLDIPAASATIGHRQSYADAVGQGSVVWRLGASAASAAKELNRLFTEIVSVPQGGWK
;
A
#
# COMPACT_ATOMS: atom_id res chain seq x y z
N MET A 1 -5.45 13.01 5.09
CA MET A 1 -4.29 12.38 4.44
C MET A 1 -4.77 11.28 3.51
N PHE A 2 -4.22 11.17 2.29
CA PHE A 2 -4.61 10.17 1.29
C PHE A 2 -3.39 9.29 0.92
N LEU A 3 -3.42 8.02 1.28
CA LEU A 3 -2.37 7.03 1.07
C LEU A 3 -2.80 6.03 -0.01
N ALA A 4 -1.95 5.75 -1.00
CA ALA A 4 -2.29 4.83 -2.08
C ALA A 4 -1.26 3.70 -2.23
N MET A 5 -1.72 2.46 -2.36
CA MET A 5 -0.91 1.32 -2.74
C MET A 5 -0.92 1.18 -4.25
N VAL A 6 0.21 1.36 -4.91
CA VAL A 6 0.30 1.38 -6.38
C VAL A 6 1.41 0.46 -6.90
N ASN A 7 1.11 -0.35 -7.89
CA ASN A 7 2.08 -1.12 -8.66
C ASN A 7 1.40 -1.68 -9.91
N ALA A 8 2.14 -1.72 -11.03
CA ALA A 8 1.68 -2.30 -12.29
C ALA A 8 1.38 -3.81 -12.20
N LYS A 9 2.09 -4.53 -11.33
CA LYS A 9 1.99 -5.97 -11.21
C LYS A 9 0.92 -6.39 -10.20
N GLY A 10 0.11 -7.39 -10.58
CA GLY A 10 -0.80 -8.09 -9.67
C GLY A 10 -0.03 -8.99 -8.69
N GLY A 11 -0.63 -9.26 -7.53
CA GLY A 11 -0.09 -10.20 -6.55
C GLY A 11 1.13 -9.70 -5.74
N VAL A 12 1.56 -8.45 -5.86
CA VAL A 12 2.67 -7.89 -5.06
C VAL A 12 2.30 -7.54 -3.62
N GLY A 13 1.01 -7.63 -3.27
CA GLY A 13 0.51 -7.41 -1.91
C GLY A 13 -0.11 -6.04 -1.65
N LYS A 14 -0.56 -5.32 -2.67
CA LYS A 14 -1.27 -4.03 -2.52
C LYS A 14 -2.45 -4.14 -1.56
N SER A 15 -3.42 -4.98 -1.88
CA SER A 15 -4.63 -5.19 -1.06
C SER A 15 -4.29 -5.67 0.35
N THR A 16 -3.30 -6.57 0.48
CA THR A 16 -2.84 -7.05 1.79
C THR A 16 -2.34 -5.90 2.66
N LEU A 17 -1.50 -5.04 2.11
CA LEU A 17 -0.97 -3.89 2.85
C LEU A 17 -2.04 -2.83 3.10
N ALA A 18 -2.93 -2.57 2.13
CA ALA A 18 -4.01 -1.59 2.27
C ALA A 18 -4.97 -1.96 3.40
N VAL A 19 -5.48 -3.20 3.42
CA VAL A 19 -6.39 -3.67 4.48
C VAL A 19 -5.72 -3.64 5.84
N HIS A 20 -4.51 -4.19 5.97
CA HIS A 20 -3.80 -4.17 7.25
C HIS A 20 -3.51 -2.73 7.72
N LEU A 21 -3.13 -1.81 6.81
CA LEU A 21 -2.88 -0.42 7.18
C LEU A 21 -4.16 0.28 7.64
N ALA A 22 -5.27 0.07 6.93
CA ALA A 22 -6.56 0.66 7.28
C ALA A 22 -7.03 0.19 8.68
N VAL A 23 -6.97 -1.11 8.94
CA VAL A 23 -7.33 -1.67 10.25
C VAL A 23 -6.36 -1.19 11.35
N TRP A 24 -5.06 -1.15 11.07
CA TRP A 24 -4.04 -0.69 12.02
C TRP A 24 -4.25 0.77 12.45
N LEU A 25 -4.61 1.65 11.50
CA LEU A 25 -4.91 3.06 11.77
C LEU A 25 -6.22 3.20 12.55
N HIS A 26 -7.26 2.44 12.16
CA HIS A 26 -8.56 2.45 12.82
C HIS A 26 -8.45 2.03 14.29
N GLU A 27 -7.74 0.93 14.58
CA GLU A 27 -7.48 0.47 15.96
C GLU A 27 -6.70 1.48 16.82
N ARG A 28 -6.11 2.50 16.20
CA ARG A 28 -5.43 3.62 16.86
C ARG A 28 -6.29 4.89 16.97
N GLY A 29 -7.60 4.75 16.71
CA GLY A 29 -8.58 5.81 16.87
C GLY A 29 -8.65 6.80 15.70
N GLN A 30 -8.03 6.50 14.55
CA GLN A 30 -8.20 7.32 13.35
C GLN A 30 -9.53 7.00 12.67
N ARG A 31 -10.20 8.03 12.14
CA ARG A 31 -11.31 7.84 11.22
C ARG A 31 -10.73 7.48 9.86
N VAL A 32 -10.92 6.22 9.45
CA VAL A 32 -10.31 5.67 8.24
C VAL A 32 -11.37 5.33 7.21
N MET A 33 -11.04 5.55 5.94
CA MET A 33 -11.80 5.05 4.80
C MET A 33 -10.86 4.19 3.92
N LEU A 34 -11.30 2.99 3.55
CA LEU A 34 -10.67 2.20 2.51
C LEU A 34 -11.34 2.50 1.17
N VAL A 35 -10.55 2.83 0.16
CA VAL A 35 -11.01 2.98 -1.23
C VAL A 35 -10.45 1.85 -2.06
N ASP A 36 -11.32 0.94 -2.51
CA ASP A 36 -10.95 -0.19 -3.37
C ASP A 36 -11.10 0.21 -4.83
N CYS A 37 -9.99 0.29 -5.54
CA CYS A 37 -9.91 0.67 -6.94
C CYS A 37 -9.65 -0.54 -7.87
N ASP A 38 -9.72 -1.77 -7.38
CA ASP A 38 -9.49 -2.98 -8.17
C ASP A 38 -10.82 -3.64 -8.56
N LEU A 39 -10.94 -4.06 -9.82
CA LEU A 39 -12.12 -4.78 -10.33
C LEU A 39 -12.40 -6.06 -9.55
N GLN A 40 -11.39 -6.67 -8.94
CA GLN A 40 -11.54 -7.87 -8.13
C GLN A 40 -12.18 -7.60 -6.76
N ARG A 41 -12.21 -6.35 -6.30
CA ARG A 41 -12.79 -5.92 -5.01
C ARG A 41 -12.29 -6.72 -3.80
N SER A 42 -11.04 -7.16 -3.85
CA SER A 42 -10.48 -8.04 -2.83
C SER A 42 -10.34 -7.35 -1.47
N SER A 43 -9.93 -6.09 -1.46
CA SER A 43 -9.75 -5.34 -0.23
C SER A 43 -11.07 -4.92 0.42
N SER A 44 -12.06 -4.54 -0.38
CA SER A 44 -13.39 -4.17 0.11
C SER A 44 -14.14 -5.35 0.73
N GLN A 45 -14.07 -6.53 0.10
CA GLN A 45 -14.66 -7.76 0.66
C GLN A 45 -13.96 -8.16 1.96
N TRP A 46 -12.63 -8.18 1.97
CA TRP A 46 -11.87 -8.61 3.15
C TRP A 46 -12.07 -7.67 4.34
N ILE A 47 -12.01 -6.35 4.16
CA ILE A 47 -12.13 -5.42 5.27
C ILE A 47 -13.55 -5.43 5.87
N ALA A 48 -14.58 -5.73 5.07
CA ALA A 48 -15.95 -5.88 5.55
C ALA A 48 -16.09 -7.01 6.60
N GLU A 49 -15.22 -8.02 6.52
CA GLU A 49 -15.15 -9.10 7.51
C GLU A 49 -14.20 -8.75 8.66
N ALA A 50 -13.02 -8.19 8.34
CA ALA A 50 -11.96 -7.93 9.31
C ALA A 50 -12.25 -6.73 10.22
N ALA A 51 -12.91 -5.69 9.70
CA ALA A 51 -13.21 -4.45 10.42
C ALA A 51 -14.43 -3.76 9.79
N PRO A 52 -15.66 -4.27 10.03
CA PRO A 52 -16.88 -3.77 9.42
C PRO A 52 -17.20 -2.31 9.78
N GLU A 53 -16.59 -1.77 10.82
CA GLU A 53 -16.68 -0.37 11.23
C GLU A 53 -15.83 0.59 10.39
N VAL A 54 -14.88 0.09 9.62
CA VAL A 54 -14.11 0.91 8.66
C VAL A 54 -14.96 1.20 7.44
N ARG A 55 -15.13 2.47 7.12
CA ARG A 55 -15.87 2.88 5.93
C ARG A 55 -15.17 2.42 4.66
N VAL A 56 -15.95 1.89 3.71
CA VAL A 56 -15.45 1.37 2.44
C VAL A 56 -16.15 2.05 1.28
N GLU A 57 -15.38 2.43 0.27
CA GLU A 57 -15.88 2.89 -1.02
C GLU A 57 -15.21 2.07 -2.14
N VAL A 58 -15.96 1.77 -3.19
CA VAL A 58 -15.43 1.10 -4.38
C VAL A 58 -15.51 2.07 -5.55
N LEU A 59 -14.36 2.46 -6.10
CA LEU A 59 -14.25 3.42 -7.18
C LEU A 59 -13.50 2.79 -8.37
N LEU A 60 -14.20 2.60 -9.47
CA LEU A 60 -13.65 1.98 -10.67
C LEU A 60 -13.50 2.97 -11.85
N SER A 61 -13.82 4.24 -11.62
CA SER A 61 -13.69 5.33 -12.59
C SER A 61 -12.70 6.37 -12.09
N GLU A 62 -11.82 6.84 -12.97
CA GLU A 62 -10.87 7.92 -12.69
C GLU A 62 -11.57 9.24 -12.41
N ASP A 63 -12.63 9.57 -13.15
CA ASP A 63 -13.39 10.81 -12.97
C ASP A 63 -14.06 10.84 -11.59
N GLU A 64 -14.72 9.73 -11.21
CA GLU A 64 -15.36 9.58 -9.90
C GLU A 64 -14.33 9.69 -8.76
N LEU A 65 -13.15 9.10 -8.94
CA LEU A 65 -12.08 9.19 -7.94
C LEU A 65 -11.60 10.63 -7.76
N ILE A 66 -11.35 11.36 -8.86
CA ILE A 66 -10.88 12.75 -8.82
C ILE A 66 -11.93 13.65 -8.17
N GLU A 67 -13.21 13.46 -8.49
CA GLU A 67 -14.31 14.25 -7.94
C GLU A 67 -14.49 13.99 -6.44
N ARG A 68 -14.45 12.71 -6.00
CA ARG A 68 -14.77 12.32 -4.63
C ARG A 68 -13.59 12.41 -3.65
N ALA A 69 -12.35 12.32 -4.11
CA ALA A 69 -11.18 12.33 -3.23
C ALA A 69 -11.11 13.55 -2.29
N PRO A 70 -11.40 14.80 -2.72
CA PRO A 70 -11.42 15.95 -1.82
C PRO A 70 -12.54 15.88 -0.76
N VAL A 71 -13.64 15.20 -1.07
CA VAL A 71 -14.75 14.98 -0.12
C VAL A 71 -14.30 14.02 0.97
N PHE A 72 -13.73 12.89 0.59
CA PHE A 72 -13.24 11.88 1.53
C PHE A 72 -12.20 12.45 2.51
N GLN A 73 -11.26 13.26 2.02
CA GLN A 73 -10.24 13.90 2.86
C GLN A 73 -10.81 14.87 3.91
N ARG A 74 -12.05 15.35 3.73
CA ARG A 74 -12.76 16.17 4.73
C ARG A 74 -13.57 15.33 5.73
N GLU A 75 -14.00 14.14 5.31
CA GLU A 75 -14.87 13.28 6.13
C GLU A 75 -14.08 12.39 7.10
N VAL A 76 -12.86 11.99 6.73
CA VAL A 76 -12.01 11.10 7.52
C VAL A 76 -10.60 11.66 7.71
N ASP A 77 -9.87 11.12 8.68
CA ASP A 77 -8.50 11.55 8.96
C ASP A 77 -7.52 10.95 7.94
N VAL A 78 -7.78 9.68 7.54
CA VAL A 78 -6.94 8.96 6.57
C VAL A 78 -7.79 8.19 5.56
N VAL A 79 -7.50 8.40 4.29
CA VAL A 79 -7.96 7.55 3.18
C VAL A 79 -6.83 6.59 2.81
N VAL A 80 -7.12 5.30 2.75
CA VAL A 80 -6.20 4.27 2.26
C VAL A 80 -6.76 3.69 0.97
N ALA A 81 -6.08 3.89 -0.15
CA ALA A 81 -6.52 3.37 -1.45
C ALA A 81 -5.74 2.11 -1.84
N ASP A 82 -6.48 1.06 -2.19
CA ASP A 82 -5.95 -0.14 -2.84
C ASP A 82 -6.03 0.06 -4.35
N GLY A 83 -4.89 0.35 -4.97
CA GLY A 83 -4.79 0.61 -6.40
C GLY A 83 -4.96 -0.66 -7.24
N PRO A 84 -5.47 -0.52 -8.48
CA PRO A 84 -5.68 -1.64 -9.39
C PRO A 84 -4.36 -2.30 -9.80
N ALA A 85 -4.46 -3.50 -10.37
CA ALA A 85 -3.37 -4.08 -11.13
C ALA A 85 -3.24 -3.34 -12.47
N GLY A 86 -2.01 -2.94 -12.82
CA GLY A 86 -1.71 -2.17 -14.02
C GLY A 86 -1.56 -0.66 -13.75
N LEU A 87 -0.94 0.02 -14.72
CA LEU A 87 -0.73 1.48 -14.69
C LEU A 87 -1.70 2.16 -15.65
N LYS A 88 -2.98 1.88 -15.46
CA LYS A 88 -4.09 2.44 -16.24
C LYS A 88 -4.46 3.84 -15.73
N GLU A 89 -5.46 4.41 -16.32
CA GLU A 89 -5.98 5.75 -16.03
C GLU A 89 -6.27 5.93 -14.53
N LEU A 90 -6.92 4.93 -13.92
CA LEU A 90 -7.26 4.96 -12.50
C LEU A 90 -6.02 5.01 -11.57
N THR A 91 -4.90 4.33 -11.91
CA THR A 91 -3.64 4.47 -11.16
C THR A 91 -3.07 5.88 -11.29
N ARG A 92 -3.16 6.49 -12.47
CA ARG A 92 -2.73 7.88 -12.68
C ARG A 92 -3.59 8.85 -11.90
N ALA A 93 -4.92 8.65 -11.89
CA ALA A 93 -5.85 9.44 -11.08
C ALA A 93 -5.52 9.32 -9.57
N LEU A 94 -5.23 8.10 -9.07
CA LEU A 94 -4.77 7.91 -7.68
C LEU A 94 -3.52 8.75 -7.37
N LEU A 95 -2.52 8.76 -8.26
CA LEU A 95 -1.31 9.55 -8.08
C LEU A 95 -1.54 11.07 -8.17
N LEU A 96 -2.62 11.50 -8.83
CA LEU A 96 -3.01 12.91 -8.88
C LEU A 96 -3.73 13.37 -7.60
N VAL A 97 -4.30 12.46 -6.82
CA VAL A 97 -5.07 12.82 -5.61
C VAL A 97 -4.40 12.41 -4.29
N CYS A 98 -3.55 11.37 -4.29
CA CYS A 98 -2.91 10.91 -3.05
C CYS A 98 -1.79 11.85 -2.57
N ASP A 99 -1.55 11.85 -1.27
CA ASP A 99 -0.42 12.55 -0.65
C ASP A 99 0.84 11.68 -0.70
N THR A 100 0.69 10.36 -0.51
CA THR A 100 1.80 9.40 -0.53
C THR A 100 1.42 8.16 -1.33
N ALA A 101 2.31 7.74 -2.20
CA ALA A 101 2.22 6.50 -2.98
C ALA A 101 3.19 5.44 -2.42
N PHE A 102 2.67 4.33 -1.94
CA PHE A 102 3.46 3.17 -1.53
C PHE A 102 3.54 2.18 -2.68
N ILE A 103 4.76 1.71 -2.98
CA ILE A 103 5.04 0.80 -4.10
C ILE A 103 5.53 -0.53 -3.52
N PRO A 104 4.65 -1.53 -3.27
CA PRO A 104 5.08 -2.85 -2.85
C PRO A 104 5.86 -3.55 -3.95
N CYS A 105 7.01 -4.13 -3.61
CA CYS A 105 7.89 -4.85 -4.53
C CYS A 105 8.26 -6.22 -3.96
N GLY A 106 7.99 -7.28 -4.71
CA GLY A 106 8.46 -8.63 -4.40
C GLY A 106 9.85 -8.93 -4.96
N PRO A 107 10.50 -10.04 -4.53
CA PRO A 107 11.85 -10.40 -4.90
C PRO A 107 11.91 -11.17 -6.24
N SER A 108 11.36 -10.62 -7.31
CA SER A 108 11.50 -11.18 -8.65
C SER A 108 11.95 -10.14 -9.66
N VAL A 109 12.59 -10.58 -10.74
CA VAL A 109 12.99 -9.68 -11.86
C VAL A 109 11.77 -8.95 -12.44
N LEU A 110 10.63 -9.63 -12.52
CA LEU A 110 9.39 -9.03 -13.02
C LEU A 110 8.84 -7.99 -12.05
N ASP A 111 9.03 -8.17 -10.73
CA ASP A 111 8.62 -7.18 -9.73
C ASP A 111 9.48 -5.91 -9.85
N VAL A 112 10.79 -6.06 -10.04
CA VAL A 112 11.70 -4.93 -10.22
C VAL A 112 11.36 -4.12 -11.48
N ARG A 113 11.04 -4.80 -12.59
CA ARG A 113 10.59 -4.11 -13.82
C ARG A 113 9.29 -3.34 -13.61
N ALA A 114 8.32 -3.96 -12.93
CA ALA A 114 7.05 -3.31 -12.61
C ALA A 114 7.23 -2.10 -11.70
N VAL A 115 8.16 -2.15 -10.75
CA VAL A 115 8.53 -1.01 -9.90
C VAL A 115 9.14 0.12 -10.72
N SER A 116 10.07 -0.16 -11.63
CA SER A 116 10.66 0.88 -12.49
C SER A 116 9.60 1.60 -13.33
N GLU A 117 8.61 0.87 -13.80
CA GLU A 117 7.48 1.45 -14.53
C GLU A 117 6.59 2.29 -13.60
N ALA A 118 6.29 1.80 -12.38
CA ALA A 118 5.52 2.54 -11.39
C ALA A 118 6.24 3.85 -10.99
N ILE A 119 7.56 3.80 -10.76
CA ILE A 119 8.38 4.99 -10.46
C ILE A 119 8.28 6.02 -11.59
N ARG A 120 8.33 5.59 -12.85
CA ARG A 120 8.19 6.50 -13.99
C ARG A 120 6.85 7.24 -13.98
N VAL A 121 5.75 6.55 -13.67
CA VAL A 121 4.43 7.18 -13.61
C VAL A 121 4.30 8.10 -12.39
N VAL A 122 4.87 7.71 -11.24
CA VAL A 122 4.98 8.58 -10.05
C VAL A 122 5.73 9.87 -10.38
N LYS A 123 6.89 9.77 -11.04
CA LYS A 123 7.68 10.96 -11.47
C LYS A 123 6.90 11.88 -12.39
N GLN A 124 6.08 11.33 -13.28
CA GLN A 124 5.16 12.14 -14.11
C GLN A 124 4.14 12.91 -13.25
N ALA A 125 3.52 12.24 -12.27
CA ALA A 125 2.59 12.90 -11.34
C ALA A 125 3.30 13.98 -10.52
N GLN A 126 4.49 13.70 -10.00
CA GLN A 126 5.32 14.67 -9.26
C GLN A 126 5.67 15.91 -10.09
N SER A 127 5.95 15.74 -11.38
CA SER A 127 6.19 16.86 -12.28
C SER A 127 4.96 17.77 -12.43
N ILE A 128 3.75 17.19 -12.50
CA ILE A 128 2.49 17.92 -12.59
C ILE A 128 2.15 18.62 -11.27
N ARG A 129 2.35 17.91 -10.14
CA ARG A 129 1.95 18.34 -8.80
C ARG A 129 3.07 19.04 -8.00
N LYS A 130 4.14 19.48 -8.66
CA LYS A 130 5.29 20.20 -8.04
C LYS A 130 5.91 19.44 -6.87
N GLY A 131 6.11 18.13 -7.03
CA GLY A 131 6.77 17.25 -6.07
C GLY A 131 5.87 16.19 -5.41
N ALA A 132 4.55 16.39 -5.39
CA ALA A 132 3.62 15.38 -4.87
C ALA A 132 3.19 14.38 -5.96
N PRO A 133 2.81 13.15 -5.59
CA PRO A 133 2.85 12.56 -4.25
C PRO A 133 4.27 12.25 -3.78
N GLU A 134 4.46 12.17 -2.46
CA GLU A 134 5.62 11.46 -1.94
C GLU A 134 5.55 9.99 -2.35
N ALA A 135 6.70 9.32 -2.49
CA ALA A 135 6.71 7.92 -2.90
C ALA A 135 7.69 7.10 -2.06
N LEU A 136 7.28 5.90 -1.69
CA LEU A 136 8.08 4.99 -0.89
C LEU A 136 8.00 3.55 -1.44
N LEU A 137 9.15 2.93 -1.66
CA LEU A 137 9.23 1.51 -1.98
C LEU A 137 9.07 0.67 -0.72
N ILE A 138 8.22 -0.37 -0.77
CA ILE A 138 8.06 -1.35 0.30
C ILE A 138 8.55 -2.70 -0.20
N LEU A 139 9.62 -3.22 0.38
CA LEU A 139 10.14 -4.55 0.09
C LEU A 139 9.22 -5.60 0.72
N ASN A 140 8.44 -6.27 -0.11
CA ASN A 140 7.40 -7.22 0.30
C ASN A 140 7.72 -8.65 -0.17
N LYS A 141 7.16 -9.65 0.51
CA LYS A 141 7.37 -11.08 0.23
C LYS A 141 8.84 -11.50 0.24
N MET A 142 9.65 -10.83 1.05
CA MET A 142 11.08 -11.08 1.17
C MET A 142 11.34 -12.41 1.86
N HIS A 143 12.38 -13.10 1.42
CA HIS A 143 12.84 -14.34 2.05
C HIS A 143 14.35 -14.26 2.28
N PRO A 144 14.85 -14.34 3.54
CA PRO A 144 16.26 -14.12 3.85
C PRO A 144 17.23 -15.04 3.11
N ARG A 145 16.78 -16.26 2.79
CA ARG A 145 17.58 -17.28 2.08
C ARG A 145 17.58 -17.11 0.56
N TYR A 146 16.68 -16.29 -0.01
CA TYR A 146 16.61 -16.12 -1.46
C TYR A 146 17.63 -15.08 -1.91
N ARG A 147 18.41 -15.46 -2.92
CA ARG A 147 19.41 -14.58 -3.54
C ARG A 147 18.76 -13.28 -4.02
N LEU A 148 17.64 -13.39 -4.74
CA LEU A 148 16.91 -12.24 -5.26
C LEU A 148 16.41 -11.27 -4.17
N SER A 149 16.04 -11.78 -2.99
CA SER A 149 15.67 -10.90 -1.86
C SER A 149 16.85 -10.03 -1.41
N ARG A 150 18.04 -10.62 -1.33
CA ARG A 150 19.27 -9.89 -0.95
C ARG A 150 19.70 -8.90 -2.04
N GLU A 151 19.62 -9.32 -3.31
CA GLU A 151 19.95 -8.46 -4.44
C GLU A 151 18.99 -7.26 -4.52
N LEU A 152 17.67 -7.47 -4.36
CA LEU A 152 16.69 -6.39 -4.35
C LEU A 152 16.95 -5.41 -3.21
N GLN A 153 17.24 -5.89 -2.02
CA GLN A 153 17.58 -5.03 -0.88
C GLN A 153 18.85 -4.21 -1.14
N ALA A 154 19.87 -4.80 -1.78
CA ALA A 154 21.09 -4.10 -2.15
C ALA A 154 20.89 -3.06 -3.27
N VAL A 155 19.92 -3.28 -4.16
CA VAL A 155 19.64 -2.40 -5.31
C VAL A 155 18.59 -1.33 -4.96
N SER A 156 17.73 -1.56 -3.97
CA SER A 156 16.66 -0.63 -3.61
C SER A 156 17.15 0.78 -3.31
N SER A 157 18.35 0.92 -2.74
CA SER A 157 19.00 2.22 -2.50
C SER A 157 19.45 2.95 -3.76
N LYS A 158 19.46 2.28 -4.93
CA LYS A 158 19.81 2.86 -6.23
C LYS A 158 18.59 3.26 -7.06
N LEU A 159 17.40 3.00 -6.54
CA LEU A 159 16.17 3.44 -7.18
C LEU A 159 15.95 4.93 -6.89
N ASP A 160 15.31 5.61 -7.82
CA ASP A 160 15.05 7.07 -7.73
C ASP A 160 13.95 7.45 -6.71
N ILE A 161 13.63 6.57 -5.80
CA ILE A 161 12.71 6.79 -4.68
C ILE A 161 13.27 6.12 -3.42
N PRO A 162 13.00 6.65 -2.22
CA PRO A 162 13.39 6.02 -0.97
C PRO A 162 12.68 4.67 -0.79
N ALA A 163 13.32 3.78 -0.02
CA ALA A 163 12.76 2.50 0.38
C ALA A 163 12.53 2.48 1.89
N ALA A 164 11.42 1.87 2.34
CA ALA A 164 11.19 1.64 3.75
C ALA A 164 12.31 0.77 4.34
N SER A 165 12.73 1.10 5.56
CA SER A 165 13.74 0.31 6.28
C SER A 165 13.18 -1.03 6.74
N ALA A 166 11.87 -1.07 7.03
CA ALA A 166 11.15 -2.29 7.36
C ALA A 166 10.85 -3.11 6.10
N THR A 167 11.12 -4.40 6.16
CA THR A 167 10.80 -5.35 5.09
C THR A 167 9.74 -6.34 5.55
N ILE A 168 8.88 -6.77 4.63
CA ILE A 168 7.81 -7.73 4.89
C ILE A 168 8.20 -9.09 4.33
N GLY A 169 8.21 -10.11 5.19
CA GLY A 169 8.55 -11.48 4.82
C GLY A 169 7.44 -12.19 4.04
N HIS A 170 7.82 -13.19 3.25
CA HIS A 170 6.85 -14.11 2.64
C HIS A 170 6.38 -15.11 3.70
N ARG A 171 5.15 -14.94 4.19
CA ARG A 171 4.59 -15.75 5.29
C ARG A 171 3.19 -16.25 4.97
N GLN A 172 2.90 -17.50 5.37
CA GLN A 172 1.58 -18.11 5.23
C GLN A 172 0.51 -17.33 6.01
N SER A 173 0.87 -16.74 7.16
CA SER A 173 -0.07 -15.99 8.00
C SER A 173 -0.80 -14.84 7.29
N TYR A 174 -0.24 -14.28 6.22
CA TYR A 174 -0.97 -13.30 5.40
C TYR A 174 -2.12 -13.92 4.62
N ALA A 175 -1.94 -15.14 4.07
CA ALA A 175 -3.01 -15.87 3.41
C ALA A 175 -4.05 -16.36 4.42
N ASP A 176 -3.59 -16.83 5.59
CA ASP A 176 -4.47 -17.26 6.68
C ASP A 176 -5.35 -16.11 7.18
N ALA A 177 -4.81 -14.90 7.25
CA ALA A 177 -5.56 -13.70 7.66
C ALA A 177 -6.73 -13.41 6.70
N VAL A 178 -6.47 -13.48 5.38
CA VAL A 178 -7.53 -13.32 4.36
C VAL A 178 -8.58 -14.43 4.52
N GLY A 179 -8.14 -15.70 4.60
CA GLY A 179 -9.03 -16.86 4.70
C GLY A 179 -9.90 -16.88 5.97
N GLN A 180 -9.49 -16.15 7.02
CA GLN A 180 -10.23 -16.02 8.29
C GLN A 180 -10.95 -14.68 8.44
N GLY A 181 -11.04 -13.86 7.40
CA GLY A 181 -11.66 -12.54 7.48
C GLY A 181 -11.05 -11.67 8.60
N SER A 182 -9.72 -11.74 8.79
CA SER A 182 -9.03 -11.14 9.94
C SER A 182 -7.75 -10.43 9.52
N VAL A 183 -6.96 -9.95 10.48
CA VAL A 183 -5.64 -9.36 10.28
C VAL A 183 -4.59 -10.13 11.08
N VAL A 184 -3.32 -10.10 10.64
CA VAL A 184 -2.29 -11.00 11.20
C VAL A 184 -2.09 -10.87 12.70
N TRP A 185 -2.26 -9.71 13.30
CA TRP A 185 -2.09 -9.54 14.76
C TRP A 185 -3.24 -10.11 15.59
N ARG A 186 -4.34 -10.51 14.97
CA ARG A 186 -5.46 -11.19 15.62
C ARG A 186 -5.37 -12.73 15.52
N LEU A 187 -4.38 -13.26 14.76
CA LEU A 187 -4.20 -14.71 14.55
C LEU A 187 -3.35 -15.40 15.65
N GLY A 188 -2.92 -14.66 16.67
CA GLY A 188 -2.15 -15.21 17.78
C GLY A 188 -0.67 -15.46 17.48
N ALA A 189 -0.06 -16.39 18.22
CA ALA A 189 1.38 -16.60 18.25
C ALA A 189 1.99 -17.04 16.90
N SER A 190 1.26 -17.80 16.09
CA SER A 190 1.73 -18.26 14.77
C SER A 190 1.99 -17.12 13.79
N ALA A 191 1.30 -16.00 13.94
CA ALA A 191 1.43 -14.80 13.10
C ALA A 191 2.25 -13.67 13.76
N ALA A 192 2.80 -13.86 14.94
CA ALA A 192 3.50 -12.82 15.69
C ALA A 192 4.64 -12.13 14.90
N SER A 193 5.37 -12.88 14.08
CA SER A 193 6.41 -12.30 13.21
C SER A 193 5.84 -11.38 12.15
N ALA A 194 4.74 -11.77 11.50
CA ALA A 194 4.05 -10.92 10.50
C ALA A 194 3.49 -9.65 11.15
N ALA A 195 2.86 -9.78 12.31
CA ALA A 195 2.35 -8.67 13.09
C ALA A 195 3.45 -7.66 13.46
N LYS A 196 4.63 -8.15 13.91
CA LYS A 196 5.78 -7.30 14.23
C LYS A 196 6.33 -6.57 13.01
N GLU A 197 6.43 -7.25 11.87
CA GLU A 197 6.89 -6.65 10.61
C GLU A 197 5.97 -5.54 10.15
N LEU A 198 4.65 -5.78 10.12
CA LEU A 198 3.68 -4.74 9.73
C LEU A 198 3.64 -3.58 10.73
N ASN A 199 3.66 -3.86 12.04
CA ASN A 199 3.68 -2.78 13.02
C ASN A 199 4.91 -1.89 12.86
N ARG A 200 6.10 -2.48 12.59
CA ARG A 200 7.31 -1.71 12.31
C ARG A 200 7.17 -0.87 11.04
N LEU A 201 6.68 -1.47 9.95
CA LEU A 201 6.45 -0.76 8.69
C LEU A 201 5.47 0.40 8.88
N PHE A 202 4.30 0.14 9.48
CA PHE A 202 3.25 1.15 9.61
C PHE A 202 3.66 2.28 10.56
N THR A 203 4.39 1.96 11.63
CA THR A 203 4.98 2.99 12.49
C THR A 203 5.94 3.87 11.70
N GLU A 204 6.81 3.27 10.88
CA GLU A 204 7.75 4.01 10.04
C GLU A 204 7.02 4.92 9.04
N ILE A 205 6.04 4.41 8.29
CA ILE A 205 5.38 5.16 7.22
C ILE A 205 4.35 6.20 7.68
N VAL A 206 3.84 6.08 8.90
CA VAL A 206 2.86 7.05 9.45
C VAL A 206 3.55 8.11 10.30
N SER A 207 4.74 7.83 10.85
CA SER A 207 5.49 8.77 11.72
C SER A 207 6.24 9.86 10.95
N VAL A 208 6.23 9.86 9.63
CA VAL A 208 6.94 10.87 8.83
C VAL A 208 6.16 12.17 8.82
N PRO A 209 6.73 13.28 9.32
CA PRO A 209 6.11 14.60 9.20
C PRO A 209 5.92 14.98 7.72
N GLN A 210 4.91 15.78 7.42
CA GLN A 210 4.74 16.39 6.09
C GLN A 210 6.03 17.17 5.74
N GLY A 211 6.90 16.57 4.91
CA GLY A 211 8.21 17.13 4.59
C GLY A 211 9.21 16.14 3.99
N GLY A 212 8.78 14.92 3.74
CA GLY A 212 9.51 13.97 2.89
C GLY A 212 10.38 12.94 3.61
N TRP A 213 10.50 11.82 2.96
CA TRP A 213 11.47 10.77 3.21
C TRP A 213 12.85 11.27 2.76
N LYS A 214 13.79 11.42 3.71
CA LYS A 214 15.19 11.78 3.42
C LYS A 214 16.01 10.54 3.13
#